data_599019fa64c2f047bf73ff672f86ebc8
#
_entry.id   599019fa64c2f047bf73ff672f86ebc8
#
_cell.length_a   1.000
_cell.length_b   1.000
_cell.length_c   1.000
_cell.angle_alpha   90.00
_cell.angle_beta   90.00
_cell.angle_gamma   90.00
#
_symmetry.space_group_name_H-M   'P 1'
#
loop_
_entity.id
_entity.type
_entity.pdbx_description
1 polymer ?
#
loop_
_entity_poly.entity_id
_entity_poly.type
_entity_poly.pdbx_seq_one_letter_code
_entity_poly.pdbx_strand_id
1 'polypeptide(L)'
;LWNIANTLRGKMNADEFRDYILGFIFYKYLSEKMNRYADEILVPDGIKYVEVDEHTESGQEYLEAIRDEALEKLGYFLKPTELFSQMAKRGNGDTEGADNFILEDLKRILTNIEQSTMGTASEDDFDNLFEDMDLTSTKLGRTESAKNELIVKVLVYLDKIDFHLEDTELDVLGDAYEYLIGQFASG
;
A
#
# COMPACT_ATOMS: atom_id res chain seq x y z
N LEU A 1 5.27 10.75 -11.78
CA LEU A 1 6.33 9.73 -11.86
C LEU A 1 7.72 10.37 -11.93
N TRP A 2 7.90 11.39 -12.74
CA TRP A 2 9.18 12.10 -12.88
C TRP A 2 9.68 12.64 -11.53
N ASN A 3 8.79 13.19 -10.71
CA ASN A 3 9.14 13.73 -9.39
C ASN A 3 9.60 12.65 -8.41
N ILE A 4 8.99 11.45 -8.49
CA ILE A 4 9.41 10.31 -7.68
C ILE A 4 10.81 9.87 -8.10
N ALA A 5 11.05 9.77 -9.41
CA ALA A 5 12.36 9.44 -9.95
C ALA A 5 13.42 10.40 -9.43
N ASN A 6 13.16 11.70 -9.49
CA ASN A 6 14.09 12.71 -9.00
C ASN A 6 14.31 12.64 -7.49
N THR A 7 13.26 12.33 -6.71
CA THR A 7 13.35 12.20 -5.25
C THR A 7 14.26 11.05 -4.84
N LEU A 8 14.24 9.93 -5.55
CA LEU A 8 15.02 8.74 -5.25
C LEU A 8 16.36 8.66 -5.99
N ARG A 9 16.49 9.43 -7.07
CA ARG A 9 17.71 9.48 -7.88
C ARG A 9 18.90 9.95 -7.03
N GLY A 10 20.02 9.23 -7.14
CA GLY A 10 21.23 9.54 -6.36
C GLY A 10 21.26 8.91 -4.97
N LYS A 11 20.17 8.33 -4.50
CA LYS A 11 20.10 7.64 -3.20
C LYS A 11 20.25 6.13 -3.34
N MET A 12 19.83 5.59 -4.48
CA MET A 12 19.88 4.15 -4.75
C MET A 12 20.02 3.91 -6.25
N ASN A 13 20.42 2.69 -6.63
CA ASN A 13 20.51 2.33 -8.03
C ASN A 13 19.14 2.08 -8.65
N ALA A 14 19.08 1.94 -9.99
CA ALA A 14 17.83 1.77 -10.73
C ALA A 14 17.04 0.54 -10.31
N ASP A 15 17.71 -0.58 -10.02
CA ASP A 15 17.05 -1.82 -9.63
C ASP A 15 16.42 -1.71 -8.24
N GLU A 16 17.12 -1.13 -7.28
CA GLU A 16 16.60 -0.89 -5.93
C GLU A 16 15.39 0.04 -5.95
N PHE A 17 15.50 1.10 -6.73
CA PHE A 17 14.43 2.08 -6.93
C PHE A 17 13.16 1.43 -7.48
N ARG A 18 13.33 0.60 -8.50
CA ARG A 18 12.26 -0.17 -9.14
C ARG A 18 11.51 -1.03 -8.14
N ASP A 19 12.23 -1.72 -7.25
CA ASP A 19 11.65 -2.61 -6.25
C ASP A 19 10.74 -1.87 -5.28
N TYR A 20 11.14 -0.67 -4.84
CA TYR A 20 10.29 0.16 -3.97
C TYR A 20 9.02 0.62 -4.69
N ILE A 21 9.16 1.12 -5.91
CA ILE A 21 8.01 1.61 -6.69
C ILE A 21 7.03 0.46 -6.97
N LEU A 22 7.53 -0.69 -7.37
CA LEU A 22 6.70 -1.86 -7.64
C LEU A 22 5.95 -2.30 -6.39
N GLY A 23 6.64 -2.43 -5.27
CA GLY A 23 6.04 -2.83 -4.00
C GLY A 23 4.93 -1.86 -3.58
N PHE A 24 5.14 -0.56 -3.70
CA PHE A 24 4.14 0.43 -3.34
C PHE A 24 2.95 0.46 -4.31
N ILE A 25 3.16 0.23 -5.60
CA ILE A 25 2.06 0.10 -6.56
C ILE A 25 1.20 -1.12 -6.22
N PHE A 26 1.80 -2.25 -5.87
CA PHE A 26 1.07 -3.43 -5.42
C PHE A 26 0.27 -3.16 -4.14
N TYR A 27 0.88 -2.50 -3.18
CA TYR A 27 0.19 -2.12 -1.95
C TYR A 27 -1.02 -1.21 -2.26
N LYS A 28 -0.84 -0.25 -3.13
CA LYS A 28 -1.94 0.62 -3.58
C LYS A 28 -3.06 -0.20 -4.24
N TYR A 29 -2.72 -1.11 -5.14
CA TYR A 29 -3.68 -2.00 -5.80
C TYR A 29 -4.47 -2.82 -4.80
N LEU A 30 -3.78 -3.48 -3.87
CA LEU A 30 -4.42 -4.31 -2.85
C LEU A 30 -5.33 -3.48 -1.95
N SER A 31 -4.91 -2.27 -1.61
CA SER A 31 -5.71 -1.33 -0.81
C SER A 31 -6.99 -0.92 -1.51
N GLU A 32 -6.91 -0.55 -2.79
CA GLU A 32 -8.07 -0.14 -3.57
C GLU A 32 -9.05 -1.30 -3.77
N LYS A 33 -8.54 -2.50 -4.02
CA LYS A 33 -9.35 -3.72 -4.14
C LYS A 33 -10.07 -4.04 -2.84
N MET A 34 -9.36 -3.96 -1.71
CA MET A 34 -9.94 -4.17 -0.38
C MET A 34 -11.04 -3.14 -0.08
N ASN A 35 -10.76 -1.87 -0.35
CA ASN A 35 -11.70 -0.78 -0.09
C ASN A 35 -12.99 -0.95 -0.91
N ARG A 36 -12.89 -1.27 -2.20
CA ARG A 36 -14.05 -1.52 -3.05
C ARG A 36 -14.87 -2.71 -2.57
N TYR A 37 -14.19 -3.80 -2.22
CA TYR A 37 -14.84 -5.00 -1.71
C TYR A 37 -15.64 -4.71 -0.43
N ALA A 38 -15.03 -4.01 0.51
CA ALA A 38 -15.67 -3.64 1.76
C ALA A 38 -16.82 -2.63 1.55
N ASP A 39 -16.65 -1.66 0.67
CA ASP A 39 -17.70 -0.69 0.33
C ASP A 39 -18.94 -1.40 -0.24
N GLU A 40 -18.78 -2.41 -1.09
CA GLU A 40 -19.87 -3.21 -1.61
C GLU A 40 -20.65 -3.93 -0.51
N ILE A 41 -19.94 -4.49 0.46
CA ILE A 41 -20.56 -5.14 1.63
C ILE A 41 -21.37 -4.14 2.45
N LEU A 42 -20.86 -2.90 2.59
CA LEU A 42 -21.45 -1.87 3.44
C LEU A 42 -22.55 -1.05 2.76
N VAL A 43 -22.78 -1.23 1.46
CA VAL A 43 -23.83 -0.51 0.71
C VAL A 43 -25.20 -0.54 1.41
N PRO A 44 -25.71 -1.71 1.88
CA PRO A 44 -27.01 -1.74 2.56
C PRO A 44 -27.10 -0.86 3.80
N ASP A 45 -25.97 -0.64 4.48
CA ASP A 45 -25.92 0.17 5.69
C ASP A 45 -25.61 1.65 5.42
N GLY A 46 -25.35 2.01 4.16
CA GLY A 46 -25.05 3.40 3.76
C GLY A 46 -23.74 3.93 4.31
N ILE A 47 -22.79 3.05 4.60
CA ILE A 47 -21.50 3.39 5.22
C ILE A 47 -20.39 3.14 4.21
N LYS A 48 -19.37 4.01 4.20
CA LYS A 48 -18.12 3.80 3.47
C LYS A 48 -17.09 3.13 4.39
N TYR A 49 -16.26 2.27 3.82
CA TYR A 49 -15.27 1.51 4.60
C TYR A 49 -14.32 2.43 5.37
N VAL A 50 -13.89 3.54 4.77
CA VAL A 50 -13.00 4.51 5.42
C VAL A 50 -13.62 5.22 6.61
N GLU A 51 -14.95 5.17 6.76
CA GLU A 51 -15.68 5.75 7.88
C GLU A 51 -15.81 4.80 9.08
N VAL A 52 -15.49 3.53 8.90
CA VAL A 52 -15.58 2.53 9.99
C VAL A 52 -14.46 2.79 10.99
N ASP A 53 -14.85 3.08 12.23
CA ASP A 53 -13.92 3.39 13.33
C ASP A 53 -13.64 2.12 14.15
N GLU A 54 -12.39 1.68 14.14
CA GLU A 54 -11.95 0.48 14.88
C GLU A 54 -12.03 0.64 16.40
N HIS A 55 -12.21 1.87 16.90
CA HIS A 55 -12.27 2.16 18.34
C HIS A 55 -13.69 2.12 18.90
N THR A 56 -14.72 1.98 18.05
CA THR A 56 -16.09 1.82 18.46
C THR A 56 -16.51 0.36 18.45
N GLU A 57 -17.50 0.01 19.28
CA GLU A 57 -18.04 -1.36 19.33
C GLU A 57 -18.64 -1.76 17.98
N SER A 58 -19.47 -0.89 17.41
CA SER A 58 -20.06 -1.14 16.08
C SER A 58 -19.01 -1.25 14.97
N GLY A 59 -17.96 -0.42 15.03
CA GLY A 59 -16.86 -0.48 14.08
C GLY A 59 -16.09 -1.79 14.17
N GLN A 60 -15.85 -2.28 15.38
CA GLN A 60 -15.18 -3.58 15.59
C GLN A 60 -16.01 -4.74 15.05
N GLU A 61 -17.32 -4.70 15.22
CA GLU A 61 -18.24 -5.74 14.67
C GLU A 61 -18.18 -5.74 13.14
N TYR A 62 -18.23 -4.57 12.50
CA TYR A 62 -18.09 -4.46 11.05
C TYR A 62 -16.75 -5.01 10.58
N LEU A 63 -15.66 -4.63 11.24
CA LEU A 63 -14.31 -5.05 10.85
C LEU A 63 -14.12 -6.55 10.99
N GLU A 64 -14.66 -7.17 12.03
CA GLU A 64 -14.57 -8.61 12.23
C GLU A 64 -15.29 -9.36 11.10
N ALA A 65 -16.50 -8.95 10.77
CA ALA A 65 -17.28 -9.56 9.69
C ALA A 65 -16.61 -9.38 8.33
N ILE A 66 -16.13 -8.18 8.02
CA ILE A 66 -15.44 -7.88 6.76
C ILE A 66 -14.14 -8.66 6.68
N ARG A 67 -13.39 -8.74 7.78
CA ARG A 67 -12.14 -9.50 7.85
C ARG A 67 -12.34 -10.95 7.47
N ASP A 68 -13.32 -11.61 8.04
CA ASP A 68 -13.58 -13.03 7.78
C ASP A 68 -13.89 -13.26 6.30
N GLU A 69 -14.75 -12.41 5.72
CA GLU A 69 -15.08 -12.50 4.30
C GLU A 69 -13.89 -12.17 3.40
N ALA A 70 -13.13 -11.12 3.73
CA ALA A 70 -11.97 -10.70 2.93
C ALA A 70 -10.89 -11.78 2.91
N LEU A 71 -10.59 -12.40 4.04
CA LEU A 71 -9.62 -13.50 4.10
C LEU A 71 -10.05 -14.68 3.25
N GLU A 72 -11.35 -14.98 3.22
CA GLU A 72 -11.89 -16.07 2.39
C GLU A 72 -11.89 -15.73 0.89
N LYS A 73 -12.32 -14.51 0.53
CA LYS A 73 -12.55 -14.12 -0.86
C LYS A 73 -11.34 -13.48 -1.53
N LEU A 74 -10.60 -12.65 -0.80
CA LEU A 74 -9.43 -11.93 -1.33
C LEU A 74 -8.10 -12.58 -0.94
N GLY A 75 -8.07 -13.31 0.18
CA GLY A 75 -6.87 -13.92 0.73
C GLY A 75 -6.04 -13.00 1.62
N TYR A 76 -6.47 -11.76 1.85
CA TYR A 76 -5.83 -10.79 2.74
C TYR A 76 -6.85 -9.82 3.30
N PHE A 77 -6.45 -9.06 4.33
CA PHE A 77 -7.30 -8.05 4.97
C PHE A 77 -6.47 -6.82 5.35
N LEU A 78 -7.05 -5.64 5.12
CA LEU A 78 -6.53 -4.36 5.56
C LEU A 78 -7.62 -3.59 6.30
N LYS A 79 -7.29 -3.05 7.47
CA LYS A 79 -8.17 -2.12 8.18
C LYS A 79 -8.28 -0.79 7.42
N PRO A 80 -9.31 0.02 7.65
CA PRO A 80 -9.42 1.34 7.01
C PRO A 80 -8.17 2.20 7.18
N THR A 81 -7.59 2.22 8.38
CA THR A 81 -6.37 3.00 8.67
C THR A 81 -5.12 2.45 8.00
N GLU A 82 -5.16 1.20 7.53
CA GLU A 82 -4.04 0.52 6.87
C GLU A 82 -4.07 0.65 5.34
N LEU A 83 -5.11 1.21 4.78
CA LEU A 83 -5.23 1.46 3.34
C LEU A 83 -4.16 2.44 2.88
N PHE A 84 -3.68 2.27 1.66
CA PHE A 84 -2.60 3.07 1.08
C PHE A 84 -2.87 4.58 1.19
N SER A 85 -4.05 5.03 0.77
CA SER A 85 -4.41 6.46 0.82
C SER A 85 -4.45 7.00 2.24
N GLN A 86 -4.91 6.20 3.20
CA GLN A 86 -4.96 6.59 4.61
C GLN A 86 -3.57 6.68 5.22
N MET A 87 -2.67 5.77 4.87
CA MET A 87 -1.28 5.82 5.30
C MET A 87 -0.54 7.01 4.70
N ALA A 88 -0.79 7.33 3.43
CA ALA A 88 -0.23 8.51 2.78
C ALA A 88 -0.69 9.80 3.47
N LYS A 89 -1.97 9.92 3.79
CA LYS A 89 -2.54 11.06 4.53
C LYS A 89 -1.92 11.20 5.92
N ARG A 90 -1.84 10.11 6.66
CA ARG A 90 -1.25 10.10 8.00
C ARG A 90 0.21 10.54 7.97
N GLY A 91 1.01 9.98 7.06
CA GLY A 91 2.42 10.34 6.90
C GLY A 91 2.62 11.80 6.52
N ASN A 92 1.71 12.36 5.73
CA ASN A 92 1.74 13.76 5.30
C ASN A 92 1.25 14.74 6.38
N GLY A 93 0.81 14.24 7.54
CA GLY A 93 0.31 15.07 8.63
C GLY A 93 -1.15 15.51 8.49
N ASP A 94 -1.90 14.90 7.57
CA ASP A 94 -3.28 15.27 7.27
C ASP A 94 -4.32 14.51 8.11
N THR A 95 -3.87 13.70 9.06
CA THR A 95 -4.72 12.96 9.97
C THR A 95 -4.58 13.53 11.39
N GLU A 96 -5.65 14.14 11.88
CA GLU A 96 -5.66 14.78 13.18
C GLU A 96 -5.42 13.76 14.31
N GLY A 97 -4.54 14.09 15.24
CA GLY A 97 -4.25 13.26 16.41
C GLY A 97 -3.41 12.02 16.15
N ALA A 98 -3.00 11.77 14.90
CA ALA A 98 -2.18 10.62 14.56
C ALA A 98 -0.71 10.99 14.40
N ASP A 99 0.18 10.05 14.79
CA ASP A 99 1.61 10.17 14.56
C ASP A 99 1.91 10.04 13.07
N ASN A 100 2.69 10.96 12.52
CA ASN A 100 3.09 10.95 11.12
C ASN A 100 4.29 10.05 10.81
N PHE A 101 4.87 9.38 11.81
CA PHE A 101 5.87 8.35 11.60
C PHE A 101 5.17 7.03 11.26
N ILE A 102 5.34 6.55 10.03
CA ILE A 102 4.57 5.43 9.48
C ILE A 102 5.39 4.18 9.15
N LEU A 103 6.73 4.24 9.21
CA LEU A 103 7.59 3.14 8.72
C LEU A 103 7.33 1.81 9.44
N GLU A 104 7.18 1.81 10.74
CA GLU A 104 6.96 0.57 11.51
C GLU A 104 5.60 -0.05 11.17
N ASP A 105 4.56 0.77 11.12
CA ASP A 105 3.23 0.32 10.74
C ASP A 105 3.20 -0.16 9.29
N LEU A 106 3.85 0.56 8.39
CA LEU A 106 3.93 0.18 6.99
C LEU A 106 4.62 -1.18 6.82
N LYS A 107 5.74 -1.39 7.49
CA LYS A 107 6.44 -2.67 7.49
C LYS A 107 5.55 -3.80 8.00
N ARG A 108 4.84 -3.57 9.09
CA ARG A 108 3.90 -4.55 9.67
C ARG A 108 2.77 -4.88 8.70
N ILE A 109 2.20 -3.87 8.05
CA ILE A 109 1.12 -4.04 7.07
C ILE A 109 1.57 -4.93 5.90
N LEU A 110 2.73 -4.64 5.32
CA LEU A 110 3.27 -5.39 4.19
C LEU A 110 3.58 -6.84 4.58
N THR A 111 4.16 -7.04 5.76
CA THR A 111 4.42 -8.38 6.30
C THR A 111 3.11 -9.17 6.49
N ASN A 112 2.08 -8.53 7.03
CA ASN A 112 0.79 -9.17 7.26
C ASN A 112 0.11 -9.56 5.95
N ILE A 113 0.24 -8.77 4.89
CA ILE A 113 -0.27 -9.12 3.56
C ILE A 113 0.40 -10.41 3.06
N GLU A 114 1.72 -10.47 3.09
CA GLU A 114 2.46 -11.66 2.65
C GLU A 114 2.06 -12.91 3.46
N GLN A 115 1.99 -12.78 4.78
CA GLN A 115 1.65 -13.90 5.66
C GLN A 115 0.21 -14.39 5.45
N SER A 116 -0.73 -13.50 5.18
CA SER A 116 -2.13 -13.87 4.99
C SER A 116 -2.36 -14.67 3.70
N THR A 117 -1.48 -14.52 2.70
CA THR A 117 -1.58 -15.27 1.45
C THR A 117 -0.92 -16.65 1.51
N MET A 118 -0.16 -16.96 2.55
CA MET A 118 0.50 -18.26 2.72
C MET A 118 -0.53 -19.38 2.83
N GLY A 119 -0.33 -20.44 2.02
CA GLY A 119 -1.23 -21.57 1.96
C GLY A 119 -2.49 -21.35 1.12
N THR A 120 -2.65 -20.18 0.49
CA THR A 120 -3.75 -19.87 -0.42
C THR A 120 -3.32 -20.05 -1.88
N ALA A 121 -4.30 -20.02 -2.79
CA ALA A 121 -4.02 -20.06 -4.23
C ALA A 121 -3.22 -18.84 -4.71
N SER A 122 -3.22 -17.76 -3.93
CA SER A 122 -2.51 -16.51 -4.25
C SER A 122 -1.07 -16.47 -3.73
N GLU A 123 -0.62 -17.51 -3.01
CA GLU A 123 0.71 -17.52 -2.38
C GLU A 123 1.83 -17.26 -3.40
N ASP A 124 1.78 -17.94 -4.54
CA ASP A 124 2.81 -17.78 -5.58
C ASP A 124 2.85 -16.38 -6.17
N ASP A 125 1.69 -15.70 -6.23
CA ASP A 125 1.58 -14.35 -6.77
C ASP A 125 2.14 -13.28 -5.82
N PHE A 126 2.08 -13.56 -4.51
CA PHE A 126 2.48 -12.61 -3.46
C PHE A 126 3.75 -13.01 -2.73
N ASP A 127 4.30 -14.19 -3.01
CA ASP A 127 5.54 -14.64 -2.40
C ASP A 127 6.67 -13.68 -2.78
N ASN A 128 7.38 -13.19 -1.77
CA ASN A 128 8.51 -12.28 -1.92
C ASN A 128 8.20 -10.94 -2.61
N LEU A 129 6.91 -10.58 -2.74
CA LEU A 129 6.51 -9.34 -3.41
C LEU A 129 7.15 -8.09 -2.79
N PHE A 130 7.29 -8.09 -1.47
CA PHE A 130 7.86 -6.98 -0.70
C PHE A 130 9.26 -7.28 -0.16
N GLU A 131 9.84 -8.41 -0.51
CA GLU A 131 11.14 -8.86 0.02
C GLU A 131 12.27 -7.90 -0.34
N ASP A 132 12.29 -7.43 -1.58
CA ASP A 132 13.34 -6.54 -2.09
C ASP A 132 13.14 -5.09 -1.66
N MET A 133 12.06 -4.81 -0.95
CA MET A 133 11.71 -3.47 -0.49
C MET A 133 12.11 -3.29 0.98
N ASP A 134 13.35 -2.93 1.22
CA ASP A 134 13.91 -2.75 2.57
C ASP A 134 13.63 -1.34 3.10
N LEU A 135 12.65 -1.21 3.99
CA LEU A 135 12.28 0.05 4.62
C LEU A 135 13.28 0.48 5.72
N THR A 136 14.24 -0.35 6.06
CA THR A 136 15.27 -0.04 7.05
C THR A 136 16.59 0.42 6.42
N SER A 137 16.69 0.40 5.09
CA SER A 137 17.92 0.72 4.36
C SER A 137 18.40 2.13 4.64
N THR A 138 19.69 2.28 4.92
CA THR A 138 20.34 3.59 5.08
C THR A 138 20.37 4.41 3.77
N LYS A 139 20.12 3.78 2.63
CA LYS A 139 19.97 4.46 1.33
C LYS A 139 18.76 5.38 1.29
N LEU A 140 17.71 5.08 2.08
CA LEU A 140 16.54 5.92 2.22
C LEU A 140 16.79 7.18 3.03
N GLY A 141 17.76 7.14 3.93
CA GLY A 141 18.12 8.26 4.79
C GLY A 141 19.03 7.80 5.92
N ARG A 142 19.72 8.74 6.56
CA ARG A 142 20.65 8.46 7.65
C ARG A 142 19.94 8.27 9.00
N THR A 143 18.74 8.84 9.14
CA THR A 143 17.94 8.77 10.36
C THR A 143 16.60 8.13 10.05
N GLU A 144 15.92 7.63 11.05
CA GLU A 144 14.57 7.09 10.90
C GLU A 144 13.60 8.17 10.40
N SER A 145 13.75 9.39 10.89
CA SER A 145 12.94 10.54 10.44
C SER A 145 13.15 10.83 8.94
N ALA A 146 14.39 10.81 8.47
CA ALA A 146 14.71 11.03 7.04
C ALA A 146 14.15 9.92 6.15
N LYS A 147 14.25 8.67 6.58
CA LYS A 147 13.67 7.52 5.88
C LYS A 147 12.15 7.65 5.78
N ASN A 148 11.50 7.99 6.88
CA ASN A 148 10.06 8.20 6.93
C ASN A 148 9.62 9.32 5.97
N GLU A 149 10.30 10.43 6.00
CA GLU A 149 10.01 11.58 5.12
C GLU A 149 10.10 11.20 3.64
N LEU A 150 11.14 10.47 3.26
CA LEU A 150 11.31 10.02 1.88
C LEU A 150 10.19 9.07 1.44
N ILE A 151 9.88 8.09 2.26
CA ILE A 151 8.82 7.11 1.97
C ILE A 151 7.45 7.79 1.89
N VAL A 152 7.16 8.73 2.79
CA VAL A 152 5.92 9.50 2.74
C VAL A 152 5.79 10.27 1.43
N LYS A 153 6.87 10.90 0.95
CA LYS A 153 6.85 11.59 -0.34
C LYS A 153 6.48 10.65 -1.49
N VAL A 154 7.05 9.45 -1.49
CA VAL A 154 6.75 8.44 -2.50
C VAL A 154 5.28 8.03 -2.44
N LEU A 155 4.75 7.74 -1.25
CA LEU A 155 3.35 7.38 -1.07
C LEU A 155 2.41 8.49 -1.53
N VAL A 156 2.68 9.73 -1.17
CA VAL A 156 1.85 10.89 -1.54
C VAL A 156 1.82 11.07 -3.06
N TYR A 157 2.96 10.93 -3.74
CA TYR A 157 3.01 11.00 -5.20
C TYR A 157 2.21 9.87 -5.87
N LEU A 158 2.41 8.63 -5.42
CA LEU A 158 1.70 7.48 -5.98
C LEU A 158 0.19 7.55 -5.71
N ASP A 159 -0.21 8.10 -4.57
CA ASP A 159 -1.61 8.25 -4.21
C ASP A 159 -2.37 9.17 -5.18
N LYS A 160 -1.69 10.17 -5.72
CA LYS A 160 -2.27 11.13 -6.68
C LYS A 160 -2.42 10.56 -8.08
N ILE A 161 -1.73 9.46 -8.41
CA ILE A 161 -1.75 8.87 -9.73
C ILE A 161 -2.89 7.86 -9.79
N ASP A 162 -3.78 8.02 -10.78
CA ASP A 162 -4.76 7.00 -11.10
C ASP A 162 -4.14 6.03 -12.11
N PHE A 163 -3.84 4.82 -11.64
CA PHE A 163 -3.29 3.76 -12.49
C PHE A 163 -4.39 2.99 -13.24
N HIS A 164 -5.66 3.36 -13.07
CA HIS A 164 -6.81 2.66 -13.66
C HIS A 164 -6.82 1.17 -13.32
N LEU A 165 -6.54 0.85 -12.04
CA LEU A 165 -6.43 -0.52 -11.56
C LEU A 165 -7.78 -1.18 -11.24
N GLU A 166 -8.88 -0.46 -11.42
CA GLU A 166 -10.22 -0.85 -11.00
C GLU A 166 -10.71 -2.15 -11.66
N ASP A 167 -10.36 -2.34 -12.93
CA ASP A 167 -10.78 -3.49 -13.73
C ASP A 167 -9.61 -4.42 -14.07
N THR A 168 -8.49 -4.31 -13.33
CA THR A 168 -7.26 -4.97 -13.74
C THR A 168 -6.97 -6.22 -12.95
N GLU A 169 -6.65 -7.29 -13.69
CA GLU A 169 -5.96 -8.45 -13.16
C GLU A 169 -4.45 -8.14 -13.02
N LEU A 170 -3.71 -9.01 -12.33
CA LEU A 170 -2.27 -8.84 -12.07
C LEU A 170 -1.44 -8.57 -13.34
N ASP A 171 -1.88 -9.06 -14.50
CA ASP A 171 -1.18 -8.85 -15.77
C ASP A 171 -1.07 -7.38 -16.17
N VAL A 172 -2.07 -6.57 -15.82
CA VAL A 172 -2.03 -5.13 -16.14
C VAL A 172 -1.11 -4.39 -15.19
N LEU A 173 -0.92 -4.88 -13.96
CA LEU A 173 0.13 -4.36 -13.08
C LEU A 173 1.51 -4.61 -13.65
N GLY A 174 1.73 -5.78 -14.29
CA GLY A 174 2.94 -6.06 -15.03
C GLY A 174 3.20 -5.04 -16.14
N ASP A 175 2.18 -4.71 -16.92
CA ASP A 175 2.29 -3.72 -18.00
C ASP A 175 2.57 -2.31 -17.44
N ALA A 176 1.91 -1.91 -16.37
CA ALA A 176 2.16 -0.64 -15.70
C ALA A 176 3.60 -0.58 -15.17
N TYR A 177 4.09 -1.67 -14.62
CA TYR A 177 5.43 -1.80 -14.12
C TYR A 177 6.47 -1.67 -15.25
N GLU A 178 6.28 -2.37 -16.37
CA GLU A 178 7.16 -2.26 -17.54
C GLU A 178 7.20 -0.83 -18.09
N TYR A 179 6.05 -0.18 -18.15
CA TYR A 179 5.95 1.23 -18.55
C TYR A 179 6.76 2.13 -17.61
N LEU A 180 6.62 1.94 -16.29
CA LEU A 180 7.34 2.73 -15.30
C LEU A 180 8.85 2.52 -15.40
N ILE A 181 9.29 1.28 -15.57
CA ILE A 181 10.71 0.97 -15.78
C ILE A 181 11.24 1.71 -17.02
N GLY A 182 10.49 1.67 -18.12
CA GLY A 182 10.85 2.38 -19.35
C GLY A 182 11.03 3.88 -19.13
N GLN A 183 10.15 4.51 -18.35
CA GLN A 183 10.25 5.92 -17.99
C GLN A 183 11.49 6.23 -17.15
N PHE A 184 11.87 5.34 -16.24
CA PHE A 184 13.06 5.52 -15.42
C PHE A 184 14.37 5.24 -16.16
N ALA A 185 14.36 4.31 -17.11
CA ALA A 185 15.54 3.96 -17.88
C ALA A 185 15.90 5.05 -18.92
N SER A 186 14.92 5.78 -19.41
CA SER A 186 15.09 6.82 -20.42
C SER A 186 15.42 8.21 -19.85
N GLY A 187 15.39 8.35 -18.54
CA GLY A 187 15.69 9.60 -17.83
C GLY A 187 16.91 9.51 -16.97
#